data_3221320cf722197f961944a405eb5ad3
#
_entry.id   3221320cf722197f961944a405eb5ad3
#
_cell.length_a   1.000
_cell.length_b   1.000
_cell.length_c   1.000
_cell.angle_alpha   90.00
_cell.angle_beta   90.00
_cell.angle_gamma   90.00
#
_symmetry.space_group_name_H-M   'P 1'
#
loop_
_entity.id
_entity.type
_entity.pdbx_description
1 polymer ?
#
loop_
_entity_poly.entity_id
_entity_poly.type
_entity_poly.pdbx_seq_one_letter_code
_entity_poly.pdbx_strand_id
1 'polypeptide(L)' 'MITINLDKAKVITKERLRAERTPLLQALDVAQLRNLADPVALADIEAKKQVLRDVIKQVDSLTTLDELKAVQLPVLENN' A
#
# COMPACT_ATOMS: atom_id res chain seq x y z
N MET A 1 -13.86 -14.17 28.43
CA MET A 1 -12.90 -13.13 28.02
C MET A 1 -12.68 -13.22 26.53
N ILE A 2 -12.90 -12.14 25.84
CA ILE A 2 -12.69 -12.13 24.39
C ILE A 2 -11.22 -11.88 24.12
N THR A 3 -10.57 -12.87 23.53
CA THR A 3 -9.17 -12.72 23.13
C THR A 3 -9.15 -12.16 21.70
N ILE A 4 -8.56 -10.99 21.54
CA ILE A 4 -8.41 -10.41 20.22
C ILE A 4 -7.31 -11.16 19.47
N ASN A 5 -7.65 -11.78 18.35
CA ASN A 5 -6.66 -12.43 17.53
C ASN A 5 -6.01 -11.38 16.60
N LEU A 6 -4.89 -10.84 17.07
CA LEU A 6 -4.17 -9.80 16.35
C LEU A 6 -3.63 -10.31 15.00
N ASP A 7 -3.20 -11.56 14.95
CA ASP A 7 -2.69 -12.14 13.71
C ASP A 7 -3.76 -12.19 12.64
N LYS A 8 -4.97 -12.57 13.01
CA LYS A 8 -6.11 -12.58 12.08
C LYS A 8 -6.48 -11.17 11.65
N ALA A 9 -6.46 -10.21 12.58
CA ALA A 9 -6.72 -8.81 12.26
C ALA A 9 -5.67 -8.25 11.30
N LYS A 10 -4.40 -8.64 11.43
CA LYS A 10 -3.34 -8.26 10.49
C LYS A 10 -3.60 -8.82 9.09
N VAL A 11 -4.01 -10.08 8.99
CA VAL A 11 -4.34 -10.71 7.71
C VAL A 11 -5.47 -9.96 7.01
N ILE A 12 -6.53 -9.65 7.73
CA ILE A 12 -7.68 -8.90 7.19
C ILE A 12 -7.26 -7.51 6.74
N THR A 13 -6.45 -6.82 7.55
CA THR A 13 -5.94 -5.48 7.21
C THR A 13 -5.08 -5.53 5.95
N LYS A 14 -4.19 -6.51 5.83
CA LYS A 14 -3.36 -6.69 4.63
C LYS A 14 -4.21 -6.97 3.40
N GLU A 15 -5.24 -7.80 3.51
CA GLU A 15 -6.14 -8.08 2.40
C GLU A 15 -6.87 -6.84 1.94
N ARG A 16 -7.35 -6.03 2.89
CA ARG A 16 -7.99 -4.76 2.58
C ARG A 16 -7.04 -3.82 1.84
N LEU A 17 -5.82 -3.67 2.36
CA LEU A 17 -4.81 -2.79 1.75
C LEU A 17 -4.40 -3.28 0.35
N ARG A 18 -4.28 -4.60 0.17
CA ARG A 18 -3.97 -5.16 -1.15
C ARG A 18 -5.08 -4.89 -2.15
N ALA A 19 -6.34 -5.02 -1.72
CA ALA A 19 -7.49 -4.73 -2.58
C ALA A 19 -7.52 -3.25 -2.98
N GLU A 20 -7.26 -2.35 -2.02
CA GLU A 20 -7.20 -0.92 -2.29
C GLU A 20 -5.99 -0.55 -3.16
N ARG A 21 -4.87 -1.27 -3.00
CA ARG A 21 -3.64 -1.02 -3.74
C ARG A 21 -3.73 -1.41 -5.21
N THR A 22 -4.51 -2.45 -5.52
CA THR A 22 -4.57 -3.00 -6.89
C THR A 22 -4.87 -1.95 -7.95
N PRO A 23 -5.93 -1.13 -7.83
CA PRO A 23 -6.18 -0.11 -8.84
C PRO A 23 -5.09 0.97 -8.89
N LEU A 24 -4.46 1.25 -7.75
CA LEU A 24 -3.37 2.23 -7.71
C LEU A 24 -2.14 1.70 -8.45
N LEU A 25 -1.79 0.43 -8.27
CA LEU A 25 -0.68 -0.19 -9.00
C LEU A 25 -0.98 -0.28 -10.49
N GLN A 26 -2.21 -0.58 -10.87
CA GLN A 26 -2.60 -0.60 -12.29
C GLN A 26 -2.44 0.77 -12.93
N ALA A 27 -2.85 1.83 -12.22
CA ALA A 27 -2.68 3.19 -12.70
C ALA A 27 -1.19 3.55 -12.86
N LEU A 28 -0.35 3.12 -11.93
CA LEU A 28 1.09 3.33 -12.01
C LEU A 28 1.72 2.54 -13.16
N ASP A 29 1.25 1.33 -13.42
CA ASP A 29 1.72 0.53 -14.56
C ASP A 29 1.40 1.20 -15.89
N VAL A 30 0.20 1.78 -16.02
CA VAL A 30 -0.18 2.55 -17.22
C VAL A 30 0.71 3.78 -17.37
N ALA A 31 0.95 4.50 -16.27
CA ALA A 31 1.84 5.66 -16.27
C ALA A 31 3.26 5.27 -16.67
N GLN A 32 3.73 4.11 -16.22
CA GLN A 32 5.05 3.59 -16.58
C GLN A 32 5.16 3.34 -18.08
N LEU A 33 4.15 2.72 -18.69
CA LEU A 33 4.12 2.47 -20.13
C LEU A 33 4.12 3.77 -20.92
N ARG A 34 3.45 4.81 -20.43
CA ARG A 34 3.40 6.11 -21.11
C ARG A 34 4.70 6.90 -20.99
N ASN A 35 5.54 6.57 -20.02
CA ASN A 35 6.75 7.34 -19.71
C ASN A 35 8.02 6.52 -19.88
N LEU A 36 8.02 5.51 -20.75
CA LEU A 36 9.17 4.61 -20.93
C LEU A 36 10.47 5.34 -21.32
N ALA A 37 10.35 6.49 -21.99
CA ALA A 37 11.50 7.27 -22.40
C ALA A 37 11.91 8.36 -21.40
N ASP A 38 11.20 8.46 -20.26
CA ASP A 38 11.44 9.49 -19.25
C ASP A 38 11.97 8.86 -17.95
N PRO A 39 13.29 8.83 -17.73
CA PRO A 39 13.85 8.17 -16.54
C PRO A 39 13.45 8.86 -15.23
N VAL A 40 13.20 10.16 -15.25
CA VAL A 40 12.76 10.88 -14.04
C VAL A 40 11.34 10.44 -13.65
N ALA A 41 10.43 10.36 -14.62
CA ALA A 41 9.08 9.89 -14.39
C ALA A 41 9.07 8.43 -13.93
N LEU A 42 9.91 7.57 -14.52
CA LEU A 42 10.00 6.17 -14.13
C LEU A 42 10.50 6.02 -12.68
N ALA A 43 11.48 6.82 -12.28
CA ALA A 43 11.99 6.79 -10.90
C ALA A 43 10.90 7.20 -9.90
N ASP A 44 10.11 8.23 -10.23
CA ASP A 44 9.00 8.67 -9.39
C ASP A 44 7.92 7.58 -9.26
N ILE A 45 7.59 6.92 -10.37
CA ILE A 45 6.62 5.83 -10.37
C ILE A 45 7.10 4.66 -9.50
N GLU A 46 8.38 4.29 -9.59
CA GLU A 46 8.95 3.23 -8.77
C GLU A 46 8.92 3.59 -7.28
N ALA A 47 9.21 4.85 -6.95
CA ALA A 47 9.13 5.33 -5.57
C ALA A 47 7.69 5.21 -5.03
N LYS A 48 6.69 5.55 -5.82
CA LYS A 48 5.29 5.42 -5.44
C LYS A 48 4.88 3.96 -5.22
N LYS A 49 5.32 3.07 -6.10
CA LYS A 49 5.07 1.63 -5.96
C LYS A 49 5.71 1.09 -4.67
N GLN A 50 6.92 1.53 -4.33
CA GLN A 50 7.61 1.10 -3.13
C GLN A 50 6.87 1.56 -1.87
N VAL A 51 6.35 2.79 -1.85
CA VAL A 51 5.54 3.30 -0.73
C VAL A 51 4.33 2.40 -0.50
N LEU A 52 3.64 1.98 -1.56
CA LEU A 52 2.47 1.10 -1.45
C LEU A 52 2.83 -0.27 -0.89
N ARG A 53 4.00 -0.81 -1.25
CA ARG A 53 4.50 -2.08 -0.70
C ARG A 53 4.86 -1.95 0.78
N ASP A 54 5.51 -0.83 1.15
CA ASP A 54 5.98 -0.61 2.52
C ASP A 54 4.84 -0.45 3.51
N VAL A 55 3.73 0.14 3.10
CA VAL A 55 2.54 0.27 3.96
C VAL A 55 2.06 -1.11 4.42
N ILE A 56 2.06 -2.10 3.52
CA ILE A 56 1.64 -3.45 3.89
C ILE A 56 2.63 -4.10 4.84
N LYS A 57 3.93 -3.87 4.65
CA LYS A 57 4.95 -4.37 5.58
C LYS A 57 4.81 -3.77 6.96
N GLN A 58 4.39 -2.51 7.07
CA GLN A 58 4.19 -1.84 8.35
C GLN A 58 3.12 -2.54 9.21
N VAL A 59 2.17 -3.21 8.61
CA VAL A 59 1.12 -3.94 9.34
C VAL A 59 1.73 -4.97 10.29
N ASP A 60 2.81 -5.62 9.89
CA ASP A 60 3.45 -6.65 10.72
C ASP A 60 4.10 -6.07 11.99
N SER A 61 4.43 -4.79 11.99
CA SER A 61 5.03 -4.12 13.14
C SER A 61 4.01 -3.54 14.11
N LEU A 62 2.72 -3.52 13.74
CA LEU A 62 1.67 -2.95 14.57
C LEU A 62 1.25 -3.94 15.64
N THR A 63 1.01 -3.43 16.85
CA THR A 63 0.75 -4.26 18.03
C THR A 63 -0.65 -4.09 18.60
N THR A 64 -1.42 -3.12 18.12
CA THR A 64 -2.77 -2.88 18.63
C THR A 64 -3.79 -2.88 17.51
N LEU A 65 -5.02 -3.21 17.85
CA LEU A 65 -6.13 -3.20 16.91
C LEU A 65 -6.42 -1.78 16.40
N ASP A 66 -6.27 -0.78 17.28
CA ASP A 66 -6.48 0.62 16.89
C ASP A 66 -5.50 1.06 15.82
N GLU A 67 -4.23 0.66 15.95
CA GLU A 67 -3.22 0.94 14.94
C GLU A 67 -3.58 0.31 13.59
N LEU A 68 -4.08 -0.95 13.60
CA LEU A 68 -4.50 -1.63 12.39
C LEU A 68 -5.68 -0.95 11.71
N LYS A 69 -6.63 -0.42 12.50
CA LYS A 69 -7.76 0.32 11.96
C LYS A 69 -7.34 1.65 11.36
N ALA A 70 -6.30 2.27 11.89
CA ALA A 70 -5.81 3.56 11.44
C ALA A 70 -4.93 3.46 10.19
N VAL A 71 -4.42 2.28 9.85
CA VAL A 71 -3.56 2.10 8.68
C VAL A 71 -4.34 2.37 7.40
N GLN A 72 -3.79 3.24 6.57
CA GLN A 72 -4.37 3.60 5.28
C GLN A 72 -3.26 3.70 4.24
N LEU A 73 -3.62 3.46 2.99
CA LEU A 73 -2.70 3.74 1.89
C LEU A 73 -2.49 5.24 1.76
N PRO A 74 -1.26 5.67 1.46
CA PRO A 74 -1.00 7.10 1.25
C PRO A 74 -1.75 7.60 0.03
N VAL A 75 -2.17 8.87 0.08
CA VAL A 75 -2.73 9.53 -1.09
C VAL A 75 -1.58 9.86 -2.02
N LEU A 76 -1.58 9.28 -3.20
CA LEU A 76 -0.59 9.55 -4.23
C LEU A 76 -1.18 10.54 -5.23
N GLU A 77 -0.61 11.73 -5.28
CA GLU A 77 -1.08 12.72 -6.23
C GLU A 77 -0.56 12.40 -7.62
N ASN A 78 -1.47 12.38 -8.59
CA ASN A 78 -1.15 12.26 -9.99
C ASN A 78 -1.11 13.67 -10.59
N ASN A 79 0.08 14.13 -10.84
CA ASN A 79 0.26 15.37 -11.59
C ASN A 79 0.57 15.05 -13.04
#